data_8bd5da4a064fadcb0a7f3b87300f87e7
#
_entry.id   8bd5da4a064fadcb0a7f3b87300f87e7
#
_cell.length_a   1.000
_cell.length_b   1.000
_cell.length_c   1.000
_cell.angle_alpha   90.00
_cell.angle_beta   90.00
_cell.angle_gamma   90.00
#
_symmetry.space_group_name_H-M   'P 1'
#
loop_
_entity.id
_entity.type
_entity.pdbx_description
1 polymer ?
#
loop_
_entity_poly.entity_id
_entity_poly.type
_entity_poly.pdbx_seq_one_letter_code
_entity_poly.pdbx_strand_id
1 'polypeptide(L)'
;GLIDTIIVCFPDMQGRLIGKRFHAEHFVRTGHAETHGCDYLLANDIEMEPVPGYSAASWAKGYGDFVMAPDLSTLIELPWLEGTALVLCDIQDHHHHAPLAHSPRAVLRRQIERLAERGMRPLFASELEFYLFDETYASARELGWQNLATASEYIQDYVIGATSKEERLMRQIRNGLVFAFPPPAVVE
;
A
#
# COMPACT_ATOMS: atom_id res chain seq x y z
N GLY A 1 10.05 6.91 -20.09
CA GLY A 1 11.33 7.16 -19.42
C GLY A 1 11.96 5.85 -18.96
N LEU A 2 13.22 5.89 -18.55
CA LEU A 2 13.89 4.73 -17.99
C LEU A 2 13.48 4.60 -16.51
N ILE A 3 13.10 3.40 -16.07
CA ILE A 3 12.88 3.11 -14.64
C ILE A 3 14.25 2.90 -13.99
N ASP A 4 14.57 3.69 -12.98
CA ASP A 4 15.80 3.59 -12.20
C ASP A 4 15.57 3.18 -10.74
N THR A 5 14.33 3.31 -10.27
CA THR A 5 13.93 3.05 -8.89
C THR A 5 12.79 2.04 -8.81
N ILE A 6 12.96 1.02 -7.97
CA ILE A 6 11.89 0.05 -7.65
C ILE A 6 11.52 0.18 -6.18
N ILE A 7 10.26 0.47 -5.91
CA ILE A 7 9.66 0.39 -4.56
C ILE A 7 9.19 -1.05 -4.35
N VAL A 8 9.82 -1.72 -3.41
CA VAL A 8 9.48 -3.08 -2.99
C VAL A 8 8.75 -2.97 -1.66
N CYS A 9 7.45 -3.26 -1.61
CA CYS A 9 6.62 -2.97 -0.46
C CYS A 9 5.52 -4.00 -0.21
N PHE A 10 4.91 -3.91 0.95
CA PHE A 10 3.77 -4.74 1.38
C PHE A 10 2.81 -3.88 2.21
N PRO A 11 1.51 -4.21 2.28
CA PRO A 11 0.58 -3.55 3.19
C PRO A 11 0.81 -4.02 4.63
N ASP A 12 0.92 -3.08 5.57
CA ASP A 12 0.95 -3.37 7.00
C ASP A 12 -0.46 -3.61 7.57
N MET A 13 -0.58 -3.76 8.89
CA MET A 13 -1.85 -4.04 9.57
C MET A 13 -2.86 -2.90 9.49
N GLN A 14 -2.43 -1.68 9.16
CA GLN A 14 -3.25 -0.49 8.96
C GLN A 14 -3.51 -0.18 7.48
N GLY A 15 -2.98 -1.00 6.57
CA GLY A 15 -3.11 -0.80 5.12
C GLY A 15 -2.09 0.18 4.53
N ARG A 16 -1.09 0.64 5.31
CA ARG A 16 -0.01 1.48 4.80
C ARG A 16 0.98 0.62 4.00
N LEU A 17 1.55 1.19 2.95
CA LEU A 17 2.64 0.54 2.22
C LEU A 17 3.96 0.76 2.94
N ILE A 18 4.54 -0.31 3.45
CA ILE A 18 5.84 -0.36 4.11
C ILE A 18 6.83 -1.09 3.20
N GLY A 19 8.06 -0.59 3.10
CA GLY A 19 9.02 -1.26 2.22
C GLY A 19 10.34 -0.50 2.05
N LYS A 20 11.01 -0.82 0.96
CA LYS A 20 12.35 -0.31 0.61
C LYS A 20 12.38 0.20 -0.82
N ARG A 21 13.35 1.05 -1.13
CA ARG A 21 13.67 1.46 -2.50
C ARG A 21 14.98 0.84 -2.92
N PHE A 22 14.98 0.30 -4.14
CA PHE A 22 16.15 -0.28 -4.77
C PHE A 22 16.45 0.47 -6.07
N HIS A 23 17.73 0.56 -6.41
CA HIS A 23 18.10 0.86 -7.79
C HIS A 23 17.62 -0.27 -8.69
N ALA A 24 17.03 0.07 -9.84
CA ALA A 24 16.39 -0.93 -10.71
C ALA A 24 17.37 -2.03 -11.17
N GLU A 25 18.62 -1.68 -11.46
CA GLU A 25 19.65 -2.66 -11.84
C GLU A 25 19.93 -3.67 -10.71
N HIS A 26 19.98 -3.20 -9.44
CA HIS A 26 20.15 -4.10 -8.30
C HIS A 26 18.93 -5.01 -8.13
N PHE A 27 17.72 -4.46 -8.28
CA PHE A 27 16.50 -5.24 -8.20
C PHE A 27 16.46 -6.34 -9.27
N VAL A 28 16.79 -6.02 -10.52
CA VAL A 28 16.82 -6.99 -11.62
C VAL A 28 17.86 -8.08 -11.38
N ARG A 29 19.02 -7.75 -10.80
CA ARG A 29 20.08 -8.74 -10.53
C ARG A 29 19.78 -9.65 -9.33
N THR A 30 19.22 -9.13 -8.26
CA THR A 30 19.08 -9.84 -6.98
C THR A 30 17.77 -9.60 -6.27
N GLY A 31 17.30 -8.36 -6.17
CA GLY A 31 16.16 -7.98 -5.36
C GLY A 31 14.81 -8.55 -5.81
N HIS A 32 14.72 -8.99 -7.07
CA HIS A 32 13.51 -9.60 -7.63
C HIS A 32 13.22 -11.00 -7.05
N ALA A 33 14.24 -11.70 -6.56
CA ALA A 33 14.06 -13.00 -5.94
C ALA A 33 13.47 -12.86 -4.54
N GLU A 34 14.15 -12.10 -3.69
CA GLU A 34 13.69 -11.78 -2.34
C GLU A 34 14.46 -10.61 -1.74
N THR A 35 13.88 -10.01 -0.72
CA THR A 35 14.56 -9.10 0.20
C THR A 35 14.02 -9.32 1.61
N HIS A 36 14.60 -8.67 2.61
CA HIS A 36 14.23 -8.90 4.01
C HIS A 36 13.71 -7.62 4.65
N GLY A 37 12.86 -7.76 5.64
CA GLY A 37 12.37 -6.69 6.49
C GLY A 37 12.30 -7.15 7.94
N CYS A 38 12.40 -6.23 8.89
CA CYS A 38 12.29 -6.57 10.28
C CYS A 38 10.87 -7.04 10.62
N ASP A 39 10.75 -8.11 11.39
CA ASP A 39 9.48 -8.79 11.67
C ASP A 39 8.49 -7.94 12.47
N TYR A 40 8.96 -6.93 13.24
CA TYR A 40 8.07 -6.01 13.95
C TYR A 40 7.17 -5.15 13.04
N LEU A 41 7.54 -4.99 11.77
CA LEU A 41 6.79 -4.16 10.81
C LEU A 41 5.34 -4.64 10.57
N LEU A 42 5.03 -5.90 10.90
CA LEU A 42 3.66 -6.44 10.91
C LEU A 42 3.05 -6.54 12.32
N ALA A 43 3.68 -5.93 13.31
CA ALA A 43 3.24 -5.96 14.71
C ALA A 43 3.27 -4.57 15.36
N ASN A 44 3.16 -3.52 14.57
CA ASN A 44 3.14 -2.14 15.03
C ASN A 44 1.74 -1.54 14.99
N ASP A 45 1.53 -0.53 15.82
CA ASP A 45 0.38 0.37 15.72
C ASP A 45 0.60 1.46 14.65
N ILE A 46 -0.31 2.44 14.60
CA ILE A 46 -0.25 3.53 13.63
C ILE A 46 0.95 4.48 13.85
N GLU A 47 1.48 4.54 15.06
CA GLU A 47 2.64 5.36 15.43
C GLU A 47 3.96 4.61 15.32
N MET A 48 3.92 3.39 14.77
CA MET A 48 5.07 2.48 14.61
C MET A 48 5.60 1.93 15.93
N GLU A 49 4.79 1.95 17.00
CA GLU A 49 5.15 1.33 18.27
C GLU A 49 4.79 -0.17 18.25
N PRO A 50 5.69 -1.06 18.70
CA PRO A 50 5.42 -2.49 18.75
C PRO A 50 4.27 -2.83 19.70
N VAL A 51 3.26 -3.51 19.16
CA VAL A 51 2.09 -3.96 19.94
C VAL A 51 2.40 -5.31 20.62
N PRO A 52 2.21 -5.45 21.92
CA PRO A 52 2.44 -6.71 22.63
C PRO A 52 1.40 -7.77 22.24
N GLY A 53 1.79 -9.04 22.37
CA GLY A 53 0.90 -10.18 22.11
C GLY A 53 1.08 -10.89 20.78
N TYR A 54 1.83 -10.34 19.85
CA TYR A 54 2.21 -11.05 18.64
C TYR A 54 3.21 -12.17 18.94
N SER A 55 2.94 -13.38 18.45
CA SER A 55 3.84 -14.51 18.61
C SER A 55 5.06 -14.44 17.68
N ALA A 56 4.96 -13.68 16.60
CA ALA A 56 6.00 -13.55 15.57
C ALA A 56 7.13 -12.61 15.99
N ALA A 57 6.82 -11.51 16.69
CA ALA A 57 7.78 -10.48 17.06
C ALA A 57 7.54 -10.01 18.49
N SER A 58 8.58 -9.95 19.32
CA SER A 58 8.53 -9.36 20.65
C SER A 58 9.94 -9.06 21.18
N TRP A 59 10.04 -8.09 22.10
CA TRP A 59 11.29 -7.81 22.81
C TRP A 59 11.88 -9.03 23.51
N ALA A 60 11.04 -9.91 24.05
CA ALA A 60 11.47 -11.10 24.76
C ALA A 60 12.11 -12.17 23.86
N LYS A 61 11.74 -12.20 22.57
CA LYS A 61 12.28 -13.14 21.57
C LYS A 61 13.42 -12.57 20.76
N GLY A 62 13.70 -11.28 20.89
CA GLY A 62 14.50 -10.51 19.94
C GLY A 62 13.73 -10.27 18.65
N TYR A 63 14.14 -9.27 17.91
CA TYR A 63 13.61 -9.01 16.57
C TYR A 63 14.43 -9.77 15.55
N GLY A 64 13.72 -10.46 14.65
CA GLY A 64 14.27 -11.13 13.49
C GLY A 64 13.87 -10.43 12.21
N ASP A 65 14.12 -11.10 11.11
CA ASP A 65 13.68 -10.67 9.79
C ASP A 65 12.60 -11.61 9.25
N PHE A 66 11.75 -11.08 8.40
CA PHE A 66 10.93 -11.85 7.49
C PHE A 66 11.42 -11.66 6.04
N VAL A 67 11.04 -12.58 5.19
CA VAL A 67 11.28 -12.49 3.75
C VAL A 67 10.16 -11.69 3.10
N MET A 68 10.54 -10.71 2.28
CA MET A 68 9.67 -10.00 1.35
C MET A 68 9.88 -10.61 -0.03
N ALA A 69 8.95 -11.44 -0.48
CA ALA A 69 8.97 -12.11 -1.78
C ALA A 69 8.17 -11.27 -2.80
N PRO A 70 8.81 -10.61 -3.78
CA PRO A 70 8.11 -9.77 -4.74
C PRO A 70 7.16 -10.56 -5.62
N ASP A 71 5.90 -10.13 -5.68
CA ASP A 71 4.92 -10.62 -6.63
C ASP A 71 5.01 -9.80 -7.93
N LEU A 72 5.80 -10.29 -8.88
CA LEU A 72 6.08 -9.58 -10.13
C LEU A 72 4.83 -9.33 -10.98
N SER A 73 3.73 -10.04 -10.74
CA SER A 73 2.45 -9.75 -11.39
C SER A 73 1.84 -8.41 -10.98
N THR A 74 2.31 -7.85 -9.86
CA THR A 74 1.90 -6.54 -9.33
C THR A 74 2.83 -5.40 -9.69
N LEU A 75 3.87 -5.66 -10.50
CA LEU A 75 4.83 -4.63 -10.90
C LEU A 75 4.16 -3.58 -11.79
N ILE A 76 4.14 -2.34 -11.33
CA ILE A 76 3.54 -1.21 -12.04
C ILE A 76 4.47 0.00 -12.04
N GLU A 77 4.46 0.78 -13.13
CA GLU A 77 5.07 2.09 -13.17
C GLU A 77 4.17 3.11 -12.43
N LEU A 78 4.77 4.00 -11.64
CA LEU A 78 4.05 5.03 -10.90
C LEU A 78 4.11 6.37 -11.66
N PRO A 79 3.02 6.82 -12.31
CA PRO A 79 3.05 8.01 -13.16
C PRO A 79 3.25 9.31 -12.39
N TRP A 80 3.11 9.30 -11.07
CA TRP A 80 3.34 10.44 -10.18
C TRP A 80 4.74 10.47 -9.54
N LEU A 81 5.57 9.46 -9.79
CA LEU A 81 6.97 9.38 -9.36
C LEU A 81 7.84 9.07 -10.58
N GLU A 82 8.59 10.06 -11.05
CA GLU A 82 9.47 9.90 -12.21
C GLU A 82 10.44 8.72 -12.03
N GLY A 83 10.62 7.93 -13.08
CA GLY A 83 11.56 6.82 -13.12
C GLY A 83 11.28 5.69 -12.12
N THR A 84 10.08 5.62 -11.55
CA THR A 84 9.78 4.73 -10.42
C THR A 84 8.72 3.70 -10.79
N ALA A 85 8.99 2.44 -10.43
CA ALA A 85 7.99 1.38 -10.41
C ALA A 85 7.82 0.81 -9.00
N LEU A 86 6.67 0.16 -8.76
CA LEU A 86 6.32 -0.45 -7.49
C LEU A 86 5.97 -1.92 -7.69
N VAL A 87 6.39 -2.76 -6.75
CA VAL A 87 5.99 -4.17 -6.66
C VAL A 87 5.54 -4.50 -5.25
N LEU A 88 4.42 -5.22 -5.13
CA LEU A 88 3.94 -5.74 -3.85
C LEU A 88 4.65 -7.06 -3.51
N CYS A 89 4.89 -7.27 -2.22
CA CYS A 89 5.50 -8.49 -1.71
C CYS A 89 4.52 -9.34 -0.91
N ASP A 90 4.66 -10.64 -1.02
CA ASP A 90 4.16 -11.59 -0.04
C ASP A 90 5.19 -11.71 1.09
N ILE A 91 4.71 -11.73 2.33
CA ILE A 91 5.58 -11.85 3.49
C ILE A 91 5.64 -13.29 3.97
N GLN A 92 6.85 -13.77 4.14
CA GLN A 92 7.14 -15.17 4.45
C GLN A 92 8.05 -15.27 5.68
N ASP A 93 7.93 -16.39 6.37
CA ASP A 93 8.84 -16.76 7.44
C ASP A 93 10.28 -16.93 6.90
N HIS A 94 11.26 -16.39 7.65
CA HIS A 94 12.66 -16.38 7.22
C HIS A 94 13.27 -17.80 7.13
N HIS A 95 12.80 -18.76 7.92
CA HIS A 95 13.40 -20.09 8.00
C HIS A 95 12.79 -21.08 7.01
N HIS A 96 11.48 -21.01 6.82
CA HIS A 96 10.73 -22.00 6.05
C HIS A 96 10.10 -21.42 4.78
N HIS A 97 10.20 -20.10 4.55
CA HIS A 97 9.55 -19.39 3.44
C HIS A 97 8.04 -19.65 3.37
N ALA A 98 7.44 -20.01 4.50
CA ALA A 98 6.00 -20.16 4.60
C ALA A 98 5.31 -18.77 4.74
N PRO A 99 4.13 -18.55 4.14
CA PRO A 99 3.42 -17.29 4.28
C PRO A 99 3.15 -16.95 5.75
N LEU A 100 3.50 -15.75 6.18
CA LEU A 100 3.15 -15.28 7.52
C LEU A 100 1.62 -15.14 7.65
N ALA A 101 1.05 -15.96 8.54
CA ALA A 101 -0.40 -16.14 8.63
C ALA A 101 -1.18 -14.85 8.95
N HIS A 102 -0.57 -13.87 9.60
CA HIS A 102 -1.18 -12.59 9.94
C HIS A 102 -0.91 -11.48 8.92
N SER A 103 -0.06 -11.72 7.91
CA SER A 103 0.13 -10.76 6.82
C SER A 103 -1.19 -10.51 6.08
N PRO A 104 -1.58 -9.23 5.85
CA PRO A 104 -2.85 -8.89 5.18
C PRO A 104 -3.03 -9.59 3.83
N ARG A 105 -1.98 -9.63 2.99
CA ARG A 105 -2.04 -10.34 1.70
C ARG A 105 -2.24 -11.85 1.87
N ALA A 106 -1.59 -12.47 2.87
CA ALA A 106 -1.77 -13.89 3.15
C ALA A 106 -3.18 -14.20 3.66
N VAL A 107 -3.76 -13.31 4.48
CA VAL A 107 -5.16 -13.44 4.93
C VAL A 107 -6.11 -13.40 3.73
N LEU A 108 -5.96 -12.42 2.85
CA LEU A 108 -6.79 -12.28 1.65
C LEU A 108 -6.64 -13.50 0.72
N ARG A 109 -5.42 -13.93 0.44
CA ARG A 109 -5.13 -15.08 -0.43
C ARG A 109 -5.81 -16.35 0.07
N ARG A 110 -5.74 -16.64 1.37
CA ARG A 110 -6.45 -17.79 1.96
C ARG A 110 -7.97 -17.72 1.76
N GLN A 111 -8.58 -16.53 1.81
CA GLN A 111 -10.02 -16.42 1.57
C GLN A 111 -10.36 -16.65 0.10
N ILE A 112 -9.55 -16.16 -0.82
CA ILE A 112 -9.71 -16.40 -2.26
C ILE A 112 -9.58 -17.90 -2.58
N GLU A 113 -8.60 -18.58 -2.02
CA GLU A 113 -8.39 -20.03 -2.15
C GLU A 113 -9.60 -20.82 -1.63
N ARG A 114 -10.10 -20.48 -0.43
CA ARG A 114 -11.31 -21.12 0.13
C ARG A 114 -12.57 -20.92 -0.71
N LEU A 115 -12.70 -19.82 -1.41
CA LEU A 115 -13.77 -19.58 -2.37
C LEU A 115 -13.57 -20.40 -3.64
N ALA A 116 -12.34 -20.46 -4.15
CA ALA A 116 -11.99 -21.25 -5.33
C ALA A 116 -12.24 -22.75 -5.12
N GLU A 117 -11.96 -23.31 -3.92
CA GLU A 117 -12.30 -24.69 -3.55
C GLU A 117 -13.81 -24.99 -3.65
N ARG A 118 -14.65 -23.96 -3.57
CA ARG A 118 -16.12 -24.05 -3.73
C ARG A 118 -16.60 -23.69 -5.13
N GLY A 119 -15.69 -23.53 -6.09
CA GLY A 119 -16.01 -23.13 -7.46
C GLY A 119 -16.45 -21.67 -7.59
N MET A 120 -16.17 -20.82 -6.57
CA MET A 120 -16.54 -19.42 -6.56
C MET A 120 -15.34 -18.52 -6.86
N ARG A 121 -15.56 -17.45 -7.61
CA ARG A 121 -14.59 -16.37 -7.83
C ARG A 121 -15.16 -15.08 -7.25
N PRO A 122 -14.48 -14.46 -6.27
CA PRO A 122 -14.94 -13.18 -5.73
C PRO A 122 -14.65 -12.04 -6.71
N LEU A 123 -15.58 -11.08 -6.77
CA LEU A 123 -15.38 -9.79 -7.41
C LEU A 123 -15.62 -8.72 -6.35
N PHE A 124 -14.67 -7.83 -6.18
CA PHE A 124 -14.75 -6.73 -5.23
C PHE A 124 -14.38 -5.42 -5.90
N ALA A 125 -14.98 -4.36 -5.43
CA ALA A 125 -14.57 -2.99 -5.71
C ALA A 125 -14.35 -2.27 -4.38
N SER A 126 -13.52 -1.24 -4.40
CA SER A 126 -13.38 -0.33 -3.27
C SER A 126 -13.89 1.04 -3.68
N GLU A 127 -14.60 1.69 -2.78
CA GLU A 127 -14.98 3.08 -2.87
C GLU A 127 -14.13 3.85 -1.84
N LEU A 128 -13.30 4.76 -2.33
CA LEU A 128 -12.40 5.54 -1.48
C LEU A 128 -12.89 6.96 -1.38
N GLU A 129 -13.40 7.32 -0.21
CA GLU A 129 -13.85 8.67 0.12
C GLU A 129 -12.78 9.40 0.91
N PHE A 130 -12.61 10.70 0.68
CA PHE A 130 -11.64 11.51 1.39
C PHE A 130 -12.11 12.97 1.52
N TYR A 131 -11.59 13.64 2.53
CA TYR A 131 -11.72 15.10 2.69
C TYR A 131 -10.41 15.76 2.28
N LEU A 132 -10.53 16.87 1.56
CA LEU A 132 -9.40 17.71 1.21
C LEU A 132 -9.34 18.91 2.16
N PHE A 133 -8.16 19.13 2.74
CA PHE A 133 -7.90 20.24 3.64
C PHE A 133 -6.96 21.25 2.99
N ASP A 134 -7.20 22.52 3.20
CA ASP A 134 -6.31 23.62 2.80
C ASP A 134 -5.28 23.88 3.91
N GLU A 135 -4.55 22.83 4.25
CA GLU A 135 -3.58 22.79 5.34
C GLU A 135 -2.29 22.10 4.91
N THR A 136 -1.19 22.54 5.47
CA THR A 136 0.05 21.74 5.45
C THR A 136 0.08 20.77 6.63
N TYR A 137 0.90 19.72 6.56
CA TYR A 137 1.13 18.86 7.73
C TYR A 137 1.70 19.62 8.94
N ALA A 138 2.47 20.69 8.70
CA ALA A 138 3.01 21.53 9.76
C ALA A 138 1.91 22.31 10.46
N SER A 139 1.04 23.03 9.72
CA SER A 139 -0.07 23.79 10.29
C SER A 139 -1.10 22.87 10.97
N ALA A 140 -1.42 21.73 10.38
CA ALA A 140 -2.31 20.74 10.98
C ALA A 140 -1.76 20.23 12.34
N ARG A 141 -0.46 20.00 12.42
CA ARG A 141 0.20 19.60 13.66
C ARG A 141 0.15 20.69 14.74
N GLU A 142 0.39 21.95 14.37
CA GLU A 142 0.28 23.10 15.28
C GLU A 142 -1.13 23.25 15.83
N LEU A 143 -2.15 22.95 15.04
CA LEU A 143 -3.56 22.92 15.44
C LEU A 143 -3.97 21.65 16.21
N GLY A 144 -3.03 20.72 16.46
CA GLY A 144 -3.33 19.46 17.12
C GLY A 144 -4.32 18.60 16.34
N TRP A 145 -4.32 18.71 15.00
CA TRP A 145 -5.22 18.01 14.09
C TRP A 145 -6.71 18.32 14.30
N GLN A 146 -7.00 19.51 14.83
CA GLN A 146 -8.36 19.97 15.11
C GLN A 146 -8.65 21.27 14.36
N ASN A 147 -9.92 21.48 14.03
CA ASN A 147 -10.38 22.71 13.35
C ASN A 147 -9.62 23.02 12.05
N LEU A 148 -9.28 21.98 11.30
CA LEU A 148 -8.56 22.12 10.05
C LEU A 148 -9.45 22.83 9.00
N ALA A 149 -8.86 23.76 8.25
CA ALA A 149 -9.54 24.41 7.14
C ALA A 149 -9.80 23.42 6.00
N THR A 150 -11.04 23.23 5.63
CA THR A 150 -11.41 22.37 4.49
C THR A 150 -11.28 23.14 3.18
N ALA A 151 -10.91 22.46 2.09
CA ALA A 151 -10.87 23.06 0.76
C ALA A 151 -12.26 23.51 0.26
N SER A 152 -13.34 23.01 0.86
CA SER A 152 -14.73 23.45 0.62
C SER A 152 -15.38 23.85 1.95
N GLU A 153 -16.10 24.97 1.95
CA GLU A 153 -16.75 25.53 3.16
C GLU A 153 -17.95 24.71 3.64
N TYR A 154 -18.46 23.80 2.82
CA TYR A 154 -19.61 22.95 3.16
C TYR A 154 -19.54 21.59 2.46
N ILE A 155 -20.28 20.62 2.97
CA ILE A 155 -20.38 19.29 2.39
C ILE A 155 -21.03 19.40 1.01
N GLN A 156 -20.33 18.87 0.01
CA GLN A 156 -20.77 18.91 -1.39
C GLN A 156 -20.64 17.50 -1.99
N ASP A 157 -21.65 16.70 -1.74
CA ASP A 157 -21.72 15.36 -2.31
C ASP A 157 -22.30 15.42 -3.72
N TYR A 158 -21.62 14.84 -4.70
CA TYR A 158 -21.96 14.86 -6.15
C TYR A 158 -22.07 16.26 -6.80
N VAL A 159 -21.64 17.32 -6.14
CA VAL A 159 -21.68 18.68 -6.69
C VAL A 159 -20.47 18.95 -7.58
N ILE A 160 -20.65 18.89 -8.90
CA ILE A 160 -19.56 19.05 -9.89
C ILE A 160 -18.82 20.39 -9.72
N GLY A 161 -19.52 21.47 -9.39
CA GLY A 161 -18.90 22.79 -9.17
C GLY A 161 -17.87 22.79 -8.02
N ALA A 162 -18.05 21.93 -7.01
CA ALA A 162 -17.11 21.80 -5.89
C ALA A 162 -15.82 21.11 -6.33
N THR A 163 -15.96 19.91 -6.89
CA THR A 163 -14.81 19.11 -7.33
C THR A 163 -14.06 19.78 -8.50
N SER A 164 -14.73 20.63 -9.28
CA SER A 164 -14.10 21.40 -10.36
C SER A 164 -13.06 22.41 -9.86
N LYS A 165 -13.18 22.91 -8.62
CA LYS A 165 -12.15 23.77 -8.01
C LYS A 165 -10.84 23.03 -7.84
N GLU A 166 -10.91 21.71 -7.56
CA GLU A 166 -9.77 20.83 -7.32
C GLU A 166 -9.49 19.88 -8.51
N GLU A 167 -9.96 20.24 -9.71
CA GLU A 167 -9.84 19.39 -10.91
C GLU A 167 -8.38 19.01 -11.20
N ARG A 168 -7.41 19.84 -10.85
CA ARG A 168 -6.00 19.49 -11.00
C ARG A 168 -5.67 18.22 -10.22
N LEU A 169 -6.08 18.12 -8.96
CA LEU A 169 -5.88 16.95 -8.12
C LEU A 169 -6.73 15.78 -8.61
N MET A 170 -8.01 16.00 -8.85
CA MET A 170 -8.94 14.98 -9.33
C MET A 170 -8.45 14.35 -10.65
N ARG A 171 -7.96 15.17 -11.56
CA ARG A 171 -7.39 14.72 -12.83
C ARG A 171 -6.12 13.88 -12.61
N GLN A 172 -5.24 14.29 -11.71
CA GLN A 172 -4.02 13.52 -11.40
C GLN A 172 -4.36 12.15 -10.83
N ILE A 173 -5.29 12.08 -9.88
CA ILE A 173 -5.76 10.82 -9.30
C ILE A 173 -6.36 9.93 -10.40
N ARG A 174 -7.36 10.42 -11.13
CA ARG A 174 -8.05 9.67 -12.18
C ARG A 174 -7.09 9.15 -13.26
N ASN A 175 -6.27 10.02 -13.83
CA ASN A 175 -5.36 9.63 -14.89
C ASN A 175 -4.21 8.74 -14.38
N GLY A 176 -3.73 8.98 -13.15
CA GLY A 176 -2.72 8.15 -12.52
C GLY A 176 -3.21 6.73 -12.28
N LEU A 177 -4.44 6.57 -11.80
CA LEU A 177 -5.04 5.25 -11.59
C LEU A 177 -5.27 4.51 -12.92
N VAL A 178 -5.79 5.19 -13.95
CA VAL A 178 -5.98 4.59 -15.29
C VAL A 178 -4.66 4.15 -15.90
N PHE A 179 -3.59 4.92 -15.70
CA PHE A 179 -2.26 4.56 -16.19
C PHE A 179 -1.68 3.36 -15.44
N ALA A 180 -1.68 3.41 -14.11
CA ALA A 180 -1.06 2.38 -13.27
C ALA A 180 -1.87 1.06 -13.26
N PHE A 181 -3.20 1.18 -13.39
CA PHE A 181 -4.13 0.05 -13.37
C PHE A 181 -5.04 0.15 -14.58
N PRO A 182 -4.53 -0.17 -15.80
CA PRO A 182 -5.37 -0.10 -16.98
C PRO A 182 -6.62 -0.95 -16.76
N PRO A 183 -7.82 -0.40 -17.00
CA PRO A 183 -9.05 -1.13 -16.79
C PRO A 183 -9.01 -2.43 -17.59
N PRO A 184 -9.49 -3.56 -17.05
CA PRO A 184 -9.86 -4.67 -17.88
C PRO A 184 -10.83 -4.12 -18.94
N ALA A 185 -10.77 -4.62 -20.15
CA ALA A 185 -11.44 -4.08 -21.36
C ALA A 185 -12.96 -3.86 -21.23
N VAL A 186 -13.53 -3.98 -20.04
CA VAL A 186 -14.90 -3.63 -19.67
C VAL A 186 -14.86 -2.97 -18.29
N VAL A 187 -15.00 -1.66 -18.27
CA VAL A 187 -15.51 -0.94 -17.11
C VAL A 187 -16.91 -0.50 -17.51
N GLU A 188 -17.91 -1.24 -17.07
CA GLU A 188 -19.27 -0.72 -16.95
C GLU A 188 -19.40 0.00 -15.62
#